data_bbd6723da10efef864ebe810372f0803
#
_entry.id   bbd6723da10efef864ebe810372f0803
#
_cell.length_a   1.000
_cell.length_b   1.000
_cell.length_c   1.000
_cell.angle_alpha   90.00
_cell.angle_beta   90.00
_cell.angle_gamma   90.00
#
_symmetry.space_group_name_H-M   'P 1'
#
loop_
_entity.id
_entity.type
_entity.pdbx_description
1 polymer ?
#
loop_
_entity_poly.entity_id
_entity_poly.type
_entity_poly.pdbx_seq_one_letter_code
_entity_poly.pdbx_strand_id
1 'polypeptide(L)' 'MDVELVTIGDELLLGFTVDTNSAYFAREAAALGVQVVRRSAVGDDADAIVSAVAEGMQRTGAVITSGGLGPTADDLT' A
#
# COMPACT_ATOMS: atom_id res chain seq x y z
N MET A 1 -5.67 10.36 12.66
CA MET A 1 -5.66 8.89 12.50
C MET A 1 -4.42 8.49 11.75
N ASP A 2 -3.63 7.63 12.35
CA ASP A 2 -2.40 7.16 11.74
C ASP A 2 -2.64 5.87 10.99
N VAL A 3 -2.11 5.78 9.78
CA VAL A 3 -2.27 4.59 8.94
C VAL A 3 -0.92 4.24 8.29
N GLU A 4 -0.78 2.99 7.89
CA GLU A 4 0.32 2.57 7.04
C GLU A 4 -0.21 2.30 5.65
N LEU A 5 0.57 2.66 4.65
CA LEU A 5 0.24 2.43 3.25
C LEU A 5 1.16 1.34 2.71
N VAL A 6 0.56 0.28 2.19
CA VAL A 6 1.30 -0.82 1.58
C VAL A 6 1.00 -0.79 0.08
N THR A 7 2.03 -0.52 -0.72
CA THR A 7 1.91 -0.57 -2.16
C THR A 7 2.39 -1.92 -2.66
N ILE A 8 1.67 -2.48 -3.62
CA ILE A 8 1.89 -3.83 -4.10
C ILE A 8 2.21 -3.79 -5.58
N GLY A 9 3.33 -4.40 -5.96
CA GLY A 9 3.71 -4.44 -7.36
C GLY A 9 5.19 -4.75 -7.50
N ASP A 10 5.53 -5.72 -8.34
CA ASP A 10 6.91 -6.10 -8.55
C ASP A 10 7.72 -4.98 -9.17
N GLU A 11 7.12 -4.19 -10.03
CA GLU A 11 7.81 -3.07 -10.69
C GLU A 11 8.29 -2.03 -9.68
N LEU A 12 7.59 -1.88 -8.57
CA LEU A 12 8.00 -0.93 -7.52
C LEU A 12 9.25 -1.42 -6.81
N LEU A 13 9.34 -2.73 -6.55
CA LEU A 13 10.51 -3.31 -5.91
C LEU A 13 11.71 -3.27 -6.83
N LEU A 14 11.48 -3.46 -8.11
CA LEU A 14 12.58 -3.49 -9.09
C LEU A 14 13.03 -2.11 -9.51
N GLY A 15 12.34 -1.07 -9.07
CA GLY A 15 12.72 0.29 -9.38
C GLY A 15 12.38 0.74 -10.78
N PHE A 16 11.50 0.02 -11.46
CA PHE A 16 11.10 0.38 -12.80
C PHE A 16 10.08 1.51 -12.85
N THR A 17 9.42 1.78 -11.74
CA THR A 17 8.36 2.77 -11.66
C THR A 17 8.56 3.63 -10.43
N VAL A 18 8.36 4.92 -10.58
CA VAL A 18 8.38 5.86 -9.45
C VAL A 18 7.03 5.78 -8.75
N ASP A 19 7.05 5.65 -7.43
CA ASP A 19 5.83 5.52 -6.64
C ASP A 19 5.22 6.90 -6.36
N THR A 20 4.72 7.53 -7.41
CA THR A 20 4.10 8.86 -7.28
C THR A 20 2.70 8.77 -6.70
N ASN A 21 2.04 7.62 -6.85
CA ASN A 21 0.68 7.44 -6.35
C ASN A 21 0.64 7.44 -4.82
N SER A 22 1.65 6.86 -4.18
CA SER A 22 1.72 6.87 -2.72
C SER A 22 1.86 8.28 -2.18
N ALA A 23 2.70 9.09 -2.81
CA ALA A 23 2.89 10.47 -2.38
C ALA A 23 1.61 11.28 -2.55
N TYR A 24 0.93 11.11 -3.68
CA TYR A 24 -0.33 11.80 -3.94
C TYR A 24 -1.38 11.38 -2.90
N PHE A 25 -1.49 10.07 -2.66
CA PHE A 25 -2.45 9.55 -1.70
C PHE A 25 -2.19 10.11 -0.30
N ALA A 26 -0.93 10.16 0.11
CA ALA A 26 -0.59 10.65 1.44
C ALA A 26 -1.01 12.10 1.63
N ARG A 27 -0.82 12.93 0.60
CA ARG A 27 -1.24 14.33 0.67
C ARG A 27 -2.74 14.47 0.76
N GLU A 28 -3.48 13.70 -0.04
CA GLU A 28 -4.94 13.78 -0.03
C GLU A 28 -5.50 13.25 1.29
N ALA A 29 -4.91 12.19 1.82
CA ALA A 29 -5.33 11.65 3.10
C ALA A 29 -5.10 12.66 4.23
N ALA A 30 -3.97 13.36 4.21
CA ALA A 30 -3.66 14.36 5.23
C ALA A 30 -4.70 15.47 5.25
N ALA A 31 -5.21 15.85 4.10
CA ALA A 31 -6.25 16.87 4.02
C ALA A 31 -7.54 16.42 4.71
N LEU A 32 -7.74 15.12 4.86
CA LEU A 32 -8.91 14.56 5.51
C LEU A 32 -8.66 14.15 6.97
N GLY A 33 -7.48 14.49 7.50
CA GLY A 33 -7.13 14.15 8.86
C GLY A 33 -6.56 12.76 9.04
N VAL A 34 -6.23 12.08 7.94
CA VAL A 34 -5.60 10.76 7.96
C VAL A 34 -4.11 10.94 7.66
N GLN A 35 -3.26 10.46 8.56
CA GLN A 35 -1.84 10.64 8.41
C GLN A 35 -1.15 9.33 8.05
N VAL A 36 -0.48 9.30 6.91
CA VAL A 36 0.29 8.14 6.49
C VAL A 36 1.64 8.22 7.17
N VAL A 37 1.85 7.39 8.18
CA VAL A 37 3.05 7.45 9.00
C VAL A 37 4.14 6.50 8.51
N ARG A 38 3.78 5.56 7.63
CA ARG A 38 4.74 4.61 7.09
C ARG A 38 4.26 4.11 5.74
N ARG A 39 5.18 3.99 4.81
CA ARG A 39 4.91 3.44 3.49
C ARG A 39 5.82 2.25 3.26
N SER A 40 5.26 1.17 2.72
CA SER A 40 6.01 -0.04 2.39
C SER A 40 5.65 -0.46 0.98
N ALA A 41 6.60 -1.07 0.29
CA ALA A 41 6.35 -1.66 -1.03
C ALA A 41 6.64 -3.15 -0.93
N VAL A 42 5.74 -3.96 -1.48
CA VAL A 42 5.91 -5.41 -1.51
C VAL A 42 5.66 -5.92 -2.92
N GLY A 43 6.26 -7.04 -3.25
CA GLY A 43 6.02 -7.70 -4.52
C GLY A 43 4.64 -8.31 -4.56
N ASP A 44 4.28 -8.81 -5.74
CA ASP A 44 2.99 -9.45 -5.97
C ASP A 44 3.06 -10.90 -5.48
N ASP A 45 3.18 -11.06 -4.18
CA ASP A 45 3.30 -12.34 -3.50
C ASP A 45 2.38 -12.35 -2.29
N ALA A 46 1.49 -13.32 -2.23
CA ALA A 46 0.46 -13.36 -1.20
C ALA A 46 1.04 -13.36 0.21
N ASP A 47 2.11 -14.12 0.45
CA ASP A 47 2.70 -14.19 1.78
C ASP A 47 3.32 -12.85 2.19
N ALA A 48 3.98 -12.19 1.27
CA ALA A 48 4.58 -10.88 1.54
C ALA A 48 3.50 -9.84 1.83
N ILE A 49 2.40 -9.89 1.09
CA ILE A 49 1.29 -8.96 1.29
C ILE A 49 0.66 -9.18 2.66
N VAL A 50 0.39 -10.44 3.02
CA VAL A 50 -0.22 -10.77 4.31
C VAL A 50 0.68 -10.32 5.45
N SER A 51 1.99 -10.57 5.34
CA SER A 51 2.93 -10.16 6.39
C SER A 51 2.97 -8.64 6.55
N ALA A 52 3.01 -7.91 5.45
CA ALA A 52 3.07 -6.46 5.50
C ALA A 52 1.80 -5.88 6.13
N VAL A 53 0.64 -6.40 5.76
CA VAL A 53 -0.63 -5.94 6.30
C VAL A 53 -0.72 -6.26 7.79
N ALA A 54 -0.34 -7.47 8.19
CA ALA A 54 -0.40 -7.88 9.59
C ALA A 54 0.49 -7.01 10.46
N GLU A 55 1.72 -6.74 10.00
CA GLU A 55 2.64 -5.89 10.74
C GLU A 55 2.13 -4.46 10.84
N GLY A 56 1.56 -3.95 9.76
CA GLY A 56 1.00 -2.61 9.76
C GLY A 56 -0.16 -2.49 10.73
N MET A 57 -1.02 -3.48 10.78
CA MET A 57 -2.14 -3.49 11.70
C MET A 57 -1.66 -3.50 13.16
N GLN A 58 -0.58 -4.21 13.44
CA GLN A 58 -0.04 -4.23 14.79
C GLN A 58 0.57 -2.88 15.18
N ARG A 59 1.18 -2.18 14.23
CA ARG A 59 1.83 -0.91 14.53
C ARG A 59 0.85 0.25 14.67
N THR A 60 -0.11 0.34 13.76
CA THR A 60 -1.00 1.51 13.70
C THR A 60 -2.47 1.18 13.90
N GLY A 61 -2.84 -0.07 13.68
CA GLY A 61 -4.24 -0.46 13.73
C GLY A 61 -5.01 -0.18 12.45
N ALA A 62 -4.38 0.39 11.44
CA ALA A 62 -5.04 0.69 10.17
C ALA A 62 -4.03 0.60 9.04
N VAL A 63 -4.40 -0.12 7.99
CA VAL A 63 -3.54 -0.31 6.81
C VAL A 63 -4.37 -0.07 5.56
N ILE A 64 -3.80 0.65 4.61
CA ILE A 64 -4.40 0.85 3.31
C ILE A 64 -3.49 0.20 2.28
N THR A 65 -4.06 -0.60 1.39
CA THR A 65 -3.30 -1.23 0.32
C THR A 65 -3.61 -0.55 -1.00
N SER A 66 -2.62 -0.48 -1.85
CA SER A 66 -2.74 0.17 -3.16
C SER A 66 -1.99 -0.65 -4.18
N GLY A 67 -2.58 -0.85 -5.35
CA GLY A 67 -1.95 -1.61 -6.43
C GLY A 67 -2.05 -3.10 -6.24
N GLY A 68 -1.42 -3.85 -7.14
CA GLY A 68 -1.26 -5.29 -7.00
C GLY A 68 -2.48 -6.13 -7.22
N LEU A 69 -3.65 -5.54 -7.40
CA LEU A 69 -4.86 -6.31 -7.64
C LEU A 69 -5.02 -6.65 -9.11
N GLY A 70 -4.51 -5.80 -9.99
CA GLY A 70 -4.35 -6.08 -11.39
C GLY A 70 -5.60 -6.51 -12.13
N PRO A 71 -5.43 -7.01 -13.35
CA PRO A 71 -6.56 -7.47 -14.15
C PRO A 71 -7.33 -8.62 -13.52
N THR A 72 -6.63 -9.44 -12.73
CA THR A 72 -7.25 -10.59 -12.08
C THR A 72 -8.36 -10.17 -11.14
N ALA A 73 -8.14 -9.10 -10.38
CA ALA A 73 -9.15 -8.62 -9.46
C ALA A 73 -10.37 -8.11 -10.22
N ASP A 74 -10.15 -7.46 -11.35
CA ASP A 74 -11.24 -6.96 -12.17
C ASP A 74 -12.11 -8.10 -12.71
N ASP A 75 -11.48 -9.21 -13.02
CA ASP A 75 -12.19 -10.36 -13.55
C ASP A 75 -13.12 -10.98 -12.54
N LEU A 76 -12.87 -10.76 -11.27
CA LEU A 76 -13.69 -11.32 -10.20
C LEU A 76 -14.97 -10.55 -9.96
N THR A 77 -15.04 -9.38 -10.49
CA THR A 77 -16.23 -8.56 -10.32
C THR A 77 -17.24 -8.81 -11.40
#